data_f8e4dc3ca720babe3593389024d13d55
#
_entry.id   f8e4dc3ca720babe3593389024d13d55
#
_cell.length_a   1.000
_cell.length_b   1.000
_cell.length_c   1.000
_cell.angle_alpha   90.00
_cell.angle_beta   90.00
_cell.angle_gamma   90.00
#
_symmetry.space_group_name_H-M   'P 1'
#
loop_
_entity.id
_entity.type
_entity.pdbx_description
1 polymer ?
#
loop_
_entity_poly.entity_id
_entity_poly.type
_entity_poly.pdbx_seq_one_letter_code
_entity_poly.pdbx_strand_id
1 'polypeptide(L)'
;MLDYIKEEKLMNLIPTVIEQTNRGERAYDIYSRLLKDRIIMLGSAIDDNVANSIVAQLLFLETENPDKDIYLYINSPGGSITAGMAIYDTMQYIKPQVSTICIGMAASMGAFLLAA
;
A
#
# COMPACT_ATOMS: atom_id res chain seq x y z
N MET A 1 4.81 -24.77 -16.89
CA MET A 1 5.74 -24.01 -16.03
C MET A 1 6.17 -22.68 -16.64
N LEU A 2 6.57 -22.67 -17.91
CA LEU A 2 6.88 -21.43 -18.64
C LEU A 2 5.66 -20.50 -18.71
N ASP A 3 4.45 -21.06 -18.94
CA ASP A 3 3.22 -20.28 -19.02
C ASP A 3 2.87 -19.66 -17.66
N TYR A 4 3.10 -20.42 -16.59
CA TYR A 4 2.87 -19.91 -15.22
C TYR A 4 3.81 -18.73 -14.92
N ILE A 5 5.09 -18.84 -15.25
CA ILE A 5 6.06 -17.77 -15.04
C ILE A 5 5.70 -16.54 -15.86
N LYS A 6 5.26 -16.76 -17.11
CA LYS A 6 4.84 -15.67 -17.99
C LYS A 6 3.61 -14.95 -17.49
N GLU A 7 2.60 -15.70 -17.00
CA GLU A 7 1.39 -15.12 -16.40
C GLU A 7 1.74 -14.33 -15.15
N GLU A 8 2.58 -14.88 -14.28
CA GLU A 8 3.00 -14.20 -13.06
C GLU A 8 3.70 -12.89 -13.38
N LYS A 9 4.58 -12.85 -14.39
CA LYS A 9 5.25 -11.64 -14.82
C LYS A 9 4.30 -10.61 -15.43
N LEU A 10 3.25 -11.05 -16.15
CA LEU A 10 2.28 -10.17 -16.74
C LEU A 10 1.29 -9.61 -15.73
N MET A 11 0.91 -10.42 -14.72
CA MET A 11 -0.06 -10.03 -13.72
C MET A 11 0.54 -9.33 -12.50
N ASN A 12 1.81 -9.60 -12.21
CA ASN A 12 2.51 -9.06 -11.05
C ASN A 12 3.84 -8.44 -11.47
N LEU A 13 3.76 -7.32 -12.20
CA LEU A 13 4.94 -6.56 -12.58
C LEU A 13 5.48 -5.81 -11.36
N ILE A 14 6.12 -6.56 -10.47
CA ILE A 14 6.72 -5.98 -9.27
C ILE A 14 8.23 -5.96 -9.46
N PRO A 15 8.81 -4.81 -9.81
CA PRO A 15 10.25 -4.72 -10.00
C PRO A 15 10.99 -4.95 -8.69
N THR A 16 12.14 -5.55 -8.81
CA THR A 16 13.09 -5.66 -7.71
C THR A 16 14.07 -4.50 -7.79
N VAL A 17 14.31 -3.84 -6.66
CA VAL A 17 15.31 -2.78 -6.55
C VAL A 17 16.45 -3.24 -5.65
N ILE A 18 17.66 -2.82 -5.97
CA ILE A 18 18.85 -3.17 -5.21
C ILE A 18 19.38 -1.91 -4.55
N GLU A 19 19.57 -1.97 -3.25
CA GLU A 19 20.08 -0.86 -2.45
C GLU A 19 21.45 -1.21 -1.88
N GLN A 20 22.41 -0.32 -2.05
CA GLN A 20 23.74 -0.44 -1.45
C GLN A 20 23.69 0.04 0.00
N THR A 21 24.17 -0.79 0.90
CA THR A 21 24.27 -0.47 2.32
C THR A 21 25.70 -0.70 2.81
N ASN A 22 26.01 -0.23 4.01
CA ASN A 22 27.31 -0.47 4.65
C ASN A 22 27.59 -1.98 4.87
N ARG A 23 26.56 -2.80 4.82
CA ARG A 23 26.63 -4.25 5.00
C ARG A 23 26.54 -5.03 3.68
N GLY A 24 26.61 -4.35 2.55
CA GLY A 24 26.50 -4.93 1.23
C GLY A 24 25.19 -4.55 0.54
N GLU A 25 24.84 -5.34 -0.48
CA GLU A 25 23.64 -5.10 -1.27
C GLU A 25 22.41 -5.74 -0.63
N ARG A 26 21.28 -5.04 -0.68
CA ARG A 26 19.98 -5.59 -0.31
C ARG A 26 19.00 -5.46 -1.47
N ALA A 27 18.27 -6.54 -1.72
CA ALA A 27 17.22 -6.58 -2.71
C ALA A 27 15.85 -6.42 -2.03
N TYR A 28 15.02 -5.55 -2.59
CA TYR A 28 13.64 -5.35 -2.15
C TYR A 28 12.73 -5.39 -3.37
N ASP A 29 11.49 -5.86 -3.20
CA ASP A 29 10.49 -5.49 -4.19
C ASP A 29 10.17 -3.99 -4.02
N ILE A 30 9.65 -3.36 -5.09
CA ILE A 30 9.45 -1.91 -5.08
C ILE A 30 8.50 -1.47 -3.96
N TYR A 31 7.45 -2.25 -3.67
CA TYR A 31 6.49 -1.86 -2.63
C TYR A 31 7.11 -1.94 -1.24
N SER A 32 7.93 -2.94 -0.98
CA SER A 32 8.65 -3.06 0.30
C SER A 32 9.65 -1.92 0.47
N ARG A 33 10.30 -1.51 -0.62
CA ARG A 33 11.24 -0.38 -0.57
C ARG A 33 10.52 0.94 -0.30
N LEU A 34 9.38 1.16 -0.95
CA LEU A 34 8.56 2.35 -0.69
C LEU A 34 8.05 2.38 0.74
N LEU A 35 7.70 1.22 1.29
CA LEU A 35 7.22 1.11 2.66
C LEU A 35 8.26 1.61 3.67
N LYS A 36 9.54 1.43 3.41
CA LYS A 36 10.61 1.98 4.25
C LYS A 36 10.52 3.51 4.36
N ASP A 37 10.05 4.17 3.30
CA ASP A 37 9.85 5.61 3.28
C ASP A 37 8.42 6.00 3.67
N ARG A 38 7.67 5.06 4.27
CA ARG A 38 6.32 5.25 4.79
C ARG A 38 5.29 5.52 3.70
N ILE A 39 5.52 4.95 2.53
CA ILE A 39 4.65 5.07 1.37
C ILE A 39 3.90 3.75 1.15
N ILE A 40 2.58 3.82 1.11
CA ILE A 40 1.71 2.68 0.84
C ILE A 40 0.97 2.94 -0.47
N MET A 41 0.88 1.92 -1.32
CA MET A 41 0.18 1.99 -2.60
C MET A 41 -1.13 1.21 -2.57
N LEU A 42 -2.24 1.90 -2.74
CA LEU A 42 -3.54 1.30 -3.01
C LEU A 42 -3.82 1.47 -4.51
N GLY A 43 -3.35 0.51 -5.29
CA GLY A 43 -3.33 0.60 -6.76
C GLY A 43 -4.29 -0.35 -7.47
N SER A 44 -5.34 -0.80 -6.80
CA SER A 44 -6.30 -1.76 -7.36
C SER A 44 -7.68 -1.59 -6.76
N ALA A 45 -8.64 -2.39 -7.22
CA ALA A 45 -9.92 -2.53 -6.55
C ALA A 45 -9.72 -3.00 -5.10
N ILE A 46 -10.62 -2.59 -4.21
CA ILE A 46 -10.54 -2.89 -2.79
C ILE A 46 -11.33 -4.15 -2.48
N ASP A 47 -10.64 -5.23 -2.20
CA ASP A 47 -11.21 -6.47 -1.66
C ASP A 47 -10.63 -6.75 -0.27
N ASP A 48 -11.03 -7.86 0.34
CA ASP A 48 -10.57 -8.19 1.70
C ASP A 48 -9.06 -8.40 1.76
N ASN A 49 -8.46 -9.01 0.74
CA ASN A 49 -7.01 -9.25 0.70
C ASN A 49 -6.24 -7.93 0.61
N VAL A 50 -6.68 -7.04 -0.26
CA VAL A 50 -6.09 -5.71 -0.41
C VAL A 50 -6.22 -4.93 0.89
N ALA A 51 -7.41 -4.93 1.49
CA ALA A 51 -7.65 -4.23 2.75
C ALA A 51 -6.76 -4.76 3.88
N ASN A 52 -6.67 -6.08 4.02
CA ASN A 52 -5.82 -6.69 5.05
C ASN A 52 -4.35 -6.32 4.88
N SER A 53 -3.87 -6.26 3.65
CA SER A 53 -2.50 -5.83 3.35
C SER A 53 -2.27 -4.38 3.74
N ILE A 54 -3.17 -3.48 3.37
CA ILE A 54 -3.06 -2.05 3.71
C ILE A 54 -3.12 -1.85 5.23
N VAL A 55 -4.05 -2.51 5.90
CA VAL A 55 -4.18 -2.45 7.35
C VAL A 55 -2.89 -2.91 8.03
N ALA A 56 -2.33 -4.03 7.59
CA ALA A 56 -1.08 -4.56 8.15
C ALA A 56 0.07 -3.57 7.95
N GLN A 57 0.16 -2.94 6.79
CA GLN A 57 1.19 -1.95 6.51
C GLN A 57 1.05 -0.72 7.40
N LEU A 58 -0.17 -0.23 7.59
CA LEU A 58 -0.44 0.91 8.48
C LEU A 58 -0.01 0.59 9.92
N LEU A 59 -0.39 -0.56 10.43
CA LEU A 59 -0.04 -0.97 11.78
C LEU A 59 1.48 -1.16 11.94
N PHE A 60 2.14 -1.71 10.94
CA PHE A 60 3.58 -1.87 10.95
C PHE A 60 4.29 -0.52 11.02
N LEU A 61 3.85 0.45 10.21
CA LEU A 61 4.47 1.77 10.19
C LEU A 61 4.24 2.53 11.50
N GLU A 62 3.08 2.35 12.13
CA GLU A 62 2.85 2.92 13.46
C GLU A 62 3.86 2.37 14.47
N THR A 63 4.10 1.06 14.44
CA THR A 63 5.07 0.41 15.34
C THR A 63 6.48 0.93 15.11
N GLU A 64 6.86 1.16 13.86
CA GLU A 64 8.20 1.65 13.51
C GLU A 64 8.45 3.07 14.02
N ASN A 65 7.50 3.96 13.84
CA ASN A 65 7.58 5.32 14.34
C ASN A 65 6.18 5.95 14.40
N PRO A 66 5.57 6.03 15.60
CA PRO A 66 4.21 6.55 15.75
C PRO A 66 4.10 8.06 15.51
N ASP A 67 5.21 8.78 15.41
CA ASP A 67 5.21 10.25 15.30
C ASP A 67 5.41 10.75 13.87
N LYS A 68 5.75 9.87 12.94
CA LYS A 68 5.96 10.25 11.53
C LYS A 68 4.75 9.99 10.68
N ASP A 69 4.52 10.89 9.73
CA ASP A 69 3.42 10.78 8.77
C ASP A 69 3.57 9.55 7.86
N ILE A 70 2.41 9.06 7.43
CA ILE A 70 2.29 7.97 6.47
C ILE A 70 1.66 8.55 5.20
N TYR A 71 2.07 8.07 4.03
CA TYR A 71 1.57 8.53 2.74
C TYR A 71 0.87 7.37 2.04
N LEU A 72 -0.43 7.52 1.82
CA LEU A 72 -1.25 6.54 1.11
C LEU A 72 -1.60 7.06 -0.27
N TYR A 73 -1.00 6.46 -1.29
CA TYR A 73 -1.28 6.78 -2.69
C TYR A 73 -2.43 5.91 -3.17
N ILE A 74 -3.44 6.54 -3.76
CA ILE A 74 -4.67 5.88 -4.17
C ILE A 74 -4.85 5.98 -5.69
N ASN A 75 -4.96 4.82 -6.33
CA ASN A 75 -5.37 4.67 -7.71
C ASN A 75 -6.35 3.49 -7.76
N SER A 76 -7.61 3.74 -7.46
CA SER A 76 -8.58 2.68 -7.23
C SER A 76 -9.97 3.07 -7.75
N PRO A 77 -10.67 2.15 -8.41
CA PRO A 77 -12.08 2.35 -8.77
C PRO A 77 -13.03 2.16 -7.59
N GLY A 78 -12.51 1.80 -6.41
CA GLY A 78 -13.31 1.44 -5.25
C GLY A 78 -13.40 -0.06 -5.08
N GLY A 79 -14.48 -0.52 -4.46
CA GLY A 79 -14.69 -1.96 -4.21
C GLY A 79 -15.58 -2.20 -3.02
N SER A 80 -15.25 -3.21 -2.21
CA SER A 80 -16.03 -3.61 -1.04
C SER A 80 -16.10 -2.49 0.00
N ILE A 81 -17.30 -2.15 0.44
CA ILE A 81 -17.52 -1.14 1.47
C ILE A 81 -16.92 -1.59 2.80
N THR A 82 -17.15 -2.85 3.20
CA THR A 82 -16.60 -3.36 4.47
C THR A 82 -15.09 -3.41 4.45
N ALA A 83 -14.48 -3.83 3.34
CA ALA A 83 -13.03 -3.82 3.20
C ALA A 83 -12.46 -2.39 3.27
N GLY A 84 -13.08 -1.45 2.58
CA GLY A 84 -12.69 -0.04 2.63
C GLY A 84 -12.83 0.56 4.02
N MET A 85 -13.88 0.20 4.75
CA MET A 85 -14.08 0.67 6.12
C MET A 85 -13.00 0.14 7.06
N ALA A 86 -12.49 -1.07 6.84
CA ALA A 86 -11.37 -1.59 7.63
C ALA A 86 -10.12 -0.70 7.48
N ILE A 87 -9.84 -0.26 6.26
CA ILE A 87 -8.74 0.69 6.00
C ILE A 87 -9.02 2.03 6.71
N TYR A 88 -10.22 2.57 6.53
CA TYR A 88 -10.62 3.84 7.13
C TYR A 88 -10.48 3.80 8.66
N ASP A 89 -11.03 2.77 9.28
CA ASP A 89 -10.99 2.64 10.74
C ASP A 89 -9.54 2.59 11.24
N THR A 90 -8.67 1.89 10.54
CA THR A 90 -7.26 1.81 10.89
C THR A 90 -6.57 3.17 10.75
N MET A 91 -6.85 3.91 9.66
CA MET A 91 -6.32 5.26 9.47
C MET A 91 -6.72 6.21 10.61
N GLN A 92 -7.92 6.06 11.13
CA GLN A 92 -8.40 6.87 12.25
C GLN A 92 -7.83 6.41 13.60
N TYR A 93 -7.57 5.12 13.73
CA TYR A 93 -7.13 4.51 14.99
C TYR A 93 -5.64 4.76 15.28
N ILE A 94 -4.79 4.70 14.27
CA ILE A 94 -3.34 4.84 14.48
C ILE A 94 -2.93 6.28 14.79
N LYS A 95 -1.83 6.44 15.53
CA LYS A 95 -1.33 7.76 15.92
C LYS A 95 -0.77 8.57 14.75
N PRO A 96 0.02 8.00 13.82
CA PRO A 96 0.54 8.76 12.69
C PRO A 96 -0.58 9.37 11.84
N GLN A 97 -0.34 10.57 11.34
CA GLN A 97 -1.23 11.17 10.37
C GLN A 97 -1.04 10.51 9.02
N VAL A 98 -2.15 10.15 8.37
CA VAL A 98 -2.13 9.53 7.05
C VAL A 98 -2.52 10.57 6.02
N SER A 99 -1.57 10.94 5.17
CA SER A 99 -1.81 11.81 4.02
C SER A 99 -2.19 10.97 2.82
N THR A 100 -3.29 11.32 2.17
CA THR A 100 -3.78 10.59 1.01
C THR A 100 -3.51 11.36 -0.28
N ILE A 101 -3.03 10.69 -1.31
CA ILE A 101 -2.70 11.30 -2.59
C ILE A 101 -3.34 10.47 -3.71
N CYS A 102 -4.14 11.12 -4.55
CA CYS A 102 -4.73 10.46 -5.72
C CYS A 102 -3.75 10.51 -6.89
N ILE A 103 -3.49 9.33 -7.46
CA ILE A 103 -2.76 9.20 -8.72
C ILE A 103 -3.66 8.43 -9.68
N GLY A 104 -4.08 9.08 -10.75
CA GLY A 104 -5.02 8.47 -11.69
C GLY A 104 -6.45 8.61 -11.22
N MET A 105 -7.00 7.58 -10.57
CA MET A 105 -8.41 7.54 -10.21
C MET A 105 -8.63 7.22 -8.74
N ALA A 106 -9.57 7.94 -8.12
CA ALA A 106 -10.14 7.55 -6.83
C ALA A 106 -11.65 7.69 -6.95
N ALA A 107 -12.35 6.56 -7.04
CA ALA A 107 -13.79 6.50 -7.24
C ALA A 107 -14.47 5.67 -6.16
N SER A 108 -15.74 5.93 -5.86
CA SER A 108 -16.53 5.19 -4.86
C SER A 108 -15.79 5.12 -3.52
N MET A 109 -15.52 3.92 -3.02
CA MET A 109 -14.80 3.71 -1.78
C MET A 109 -13.38 4.30 -1.82
N GLY A 110 -12.74 4.33 -3.00
CA GLY A 110 -11.46 5.00 -3.18
C GLY A 110 -11.55 6.51 -2.92
N ALA A 111 -12.62 7.16 -3.40
CA ALA A 111 -12.87 8.57 -3.15
C ALA A 111 -13.13 8.84 -1.66
N PHE A 112 -13.86 7.94 -1.00
CA PHE A 112 -14.10 8.03 0.43
C PHE A 112 -12.80 8.00 1.22
N LEU A 113 -11.90 7.09 0.91
CA LEU A 113 -10.60 6.98 1.58
C LEU A 113 -9.72 8.21 1.30
N LEU A 114 -9.79 8.75 0.10
CA LEU A 114 -9.03 9.95 -0.26
C LEU A 114 -9.45 11.15 0.59
N ALA A 115 -10.74 11.25 0.92
CA ALA A 115 -11.29 12.33 1.72
C ALA A 115 -11.08 12.15 3.22
N ALA A 116 -10.66 10.98 3.64
CA ALA A 116 -10.55 10.63 5.06
C ALA A 116 -9.41 11.36 5.81
#